data_daf9bbc7be6fec54909e543b6d3e617b
#
_entry.id   daf9bbc7be6fec54909e543b6d3e617b
#
_cell.length_a   1.000
_cell.length_b   1.000
_cell.length_c   1.000
_cell.angle_alpha   90.00
_cell.angle_beta   90.00
_cell.angle_gamma   90.00
#
_symmetry.space_group_name_H-M   'P 1'
#
loop_
_entity.id
_entity.type
_entity.pdbx_description
1 polymer ?
#
loop_
_entity_poly.entity_id
_entity_poly.type
_entity_poly.pdbx_seq_one_letter_code
_entity_poly.pdbx_strand_id
1 'polypeptide(L)'
;MRNRTTSGTTSCRRKNEQVSTALLLAAGIGSRLSPFTDMAPKCLLPVNEIPILERLIHSLQIHNFKRLVVVVGHQADHVREFLGTRAGGMDISYITSHLYKTTNNIYSLWLARHVIEEPFLLIESDLVFDPAMLTDMLRPDRIAVARLQPWMNGTTVTINSRREIEAFYCGAHKHDYNQYKTVNIYSLSTITWQIVRERLQQQISKEMVNGYYETVFADMVSDGCLSFTPVLFDNNRWYEIDTIADLRAAEQMWGLHHRPPAILTDHMVSEVKGQGYPPACRHPEAISRIERAPRRIESAPRSHLGREGVGAQ
;
A
#
# COMPACT_ATOMS: atom_id res chain seq x y z
N MET A 1 -22.20 8.91 -60.48
CA MET A 1 -22.10 7.85 -59.46
C MET A 1 -21.14 8.31 -58.39
N ARG A 2 -21.65 8.70 -57.20
CA ARG A 2 -20.83 9.15 -56.07
C ARG A 2 -20.84 8.04 -55.03
N ASN A 3 -19.69 7.38 -54.83
CA ASN A 3 -19.50 6.41 -53.77
C ASN A 3 -19.39 7.13 -52.40
N ARG A 4 -20.36 6.92 -51.54
CA ARG A 4 -20.29 7.26 -50.11
C ARG A 4 -19.58 6.11 -49.40
N THR A 5 -18.34 6.33 -48.96
CA THR A 5 -17.65 5.50 -47.98
C THR A 5 -18.22 5.83 -46.60
N THR A 6 -18.98 4.93 -46.01
CA THR A 6 -19.43 4.99 -44.64
C THR A 6 -18.27 4.51 -43.73
N SER A 7 -17.64 5.43 -43.05
CA SER A 7 -16.72 5.13 -41.96
C SER A 7 -17.53 4.62 -40.76
N GLY A 8 -17.57 3.30 -40.59
CA GLY A 8 -18.12 2.67 -39.38
C GLY A 8 -17.20 2.90 -38.21
N THR A 9 -17.51 3.85 -37.35
CA THR A 9 -16.95 3.94 -36.01
C THR A 9 -17.47 2.79 -35.18
N THR A 10 -16.66 1.74 -35.04
CA THR A 10 -16.92 0.64 -34.12
C THR A 10 -16.75 1.18 -32.70
N SER A 11 -17.85 1.62 -32.11
CA SER A 11 -17.93 1.89 -30.68
C SER A 11 -17.73 0.56 -29.94
N CYS A 12 -16.50 0.27 -29.55
CA CYS A 12 -16.18 -0.84 -28.67
C CYS A 12 -16.87 -0.54 -27.34
N ARG A 13 -18.04 -1.16 -27.10
CA ARG A 13 -18.69 -1.16 -25.78
C ARG A 13 -17.66 -1.73 -24.81
N ARG A 14 -17.01 -0.88 -24.00
CA ARG A 14 -16.26 -1.32 -22.82
C ARG A 14 -17.23 -2.17 -22.01
N LYS A 15 -17.02 -3.48 -21.99
CA LYS A 15 -17.67 -4.36 -21.03
C LYS A 15 -17.40 -3.74 -19.66
N ASN A 16 -18.42 -3.71 -18.83
CA ASN A 16 -18.32 -3.22 -17.44
C ASN A 16 -17.41 -4.21 -16.68
N GLU A 17 -16.08 -4.10 -16.86
CA GLU A 17 -15.10 -4.93 -16.20
C GLU A 17 -15.13 -4.53 -14.72
N GLN A 18 -15.60 -5.44 -13.88
CA GLN A 18 -15.57 -5.25 -12.43
C GLN A 18 -14.29 -5.86 -11.89
N VAL A 19 -13.60 -5.12 -11.04
CA VAL A 19 -12.40 -5.59 -10.33
C VAL A 19 -12.81 -6.61 -9.27
N SER A 20 -12.24 -7.81 -9.33
CA SER A 20 -12.48 -8.90 -8.37
C SER A 20 -11.21 -9.63 -7.93
N THR A 21 -10.06 -9.21 -8.45
CA THR A 21 -8.71 -9.63 -8.02
C THR A 21 -8.04 -8.46 -7.32
N ALA A 22 -7.38 -8.72 -6.19
CA ALA A 22 -6.51 -7.76 -5.50
C ALA A 22 -5.05 -8.20 -5.57
N LEU A 23 -4.14 -7.23 -5.67
CA LEU A 23 -2.69 -7.39 -5.53
C LEU A 23 -2.24 -6.60 -4.29
N LEU A 24 -1.73 -7.32 -3.31
CA LEU A 24 -1.19 -6.74 -2.08
C LEU A 24 0.34 -6.73 -2.12
N LEU A 25 0.96 -5.57 -1.94
CA LEU A 25 2.40 -5.44 -1.79
C LEU A 25 2.76 -5.49 -0.30
N ALA A 26 3.28 -6.63 0.16
CA ALA A 26 3.61 -6.91 1.56
C ALA A 26 5.04 -7.44 1.76
N ALA A 27 5.97 -7.03 0.89
CA ALA A 27 7.35 -7.52 0.92
C ALA A 27 8.30 -6.68 1.79
N GLY A 28 7.89 -5.46 2.18
CA GLY A 28 8.73 -4.47 2.87
C GLY A 28 9.11 -4.85 4.30
N ILE A 29 10.25 -4.33 4.78
CA ILE A 29 10.76 -4.59 6.14
C ILE A 29 9.98 -3.80 7.20
N GLY A 30 9.51 -2.59 6.89
CA GLY A 30 8.83 -1.73 7.84
C GLY A 30 9.74 -1.20 8.97
N SER A 31 11.01 -0.93 8.70
CA SER A 31 12.06 -0.59 9.68
C SER A 31 11.72 0.59 10.60
N ARG A 32 10.87 1.53 10.16
CA ARG A 32 10.40 2.67 10.97
C ARG A 32 9.47 2.28 12.11
N LEU A 33 8.97 1.04 12.09
CA LEU A 33 8.11 0.46 13.11
C LEU A 33 8.87 -0.50 14.06
N SER A 34 10.21 -0.63 13.91
CA SER A 34 11.02 -1.39 14.87
C SER A 34 10.84 -0.83 16.30
N PRO A 35 10.75 -1.69 17.34
CA PRO A 35 10.99 -3.14 17.33
C PRO A 35 9.78 -4.02 16.97
N PHE A 36 8.60 -3.47 16.71
CA PHE A 36 7.41 -4.28 16.40
C PHE A 36 7.59 -5.14 15.15
N THR A 37 8.22 -4.57 14.10
CA THR A 37 8.48 -5.29 12.84
C THR A 37 9.66 -6.24 12.91
N ASP A 38 10.40 -6.29 14.02
CA ASP A 38 11.42 -7.31 14.25
C ASP A 38 10.78 -8.69 14.50
N MET A 39 9.55 -8.69 15.05
CA MET A 39 8.83 -9.91 15.46
C MET A 39 7.71 -10.31 14.51
N ALA A 40 7.14 -9.37 13.75
CA ALA A 40 6.03 -9.64 12.82
C ALA A 40 6.10 -8.69 11.61
N PRO A 41 5.69 -9.11 10.39
CA PRO A 41 5.64 -8.22 9.26
C PRO A 41 4.64 -7.08 9.49
N LYS A 42 4.90 -5.89 8.93
CA LYS A 42 4.11 -4.67 9.11
C LYS A 42 2.60 -4.90 9.00
N CYS A 43 2.18 -5.66 8.00
CA CYS A 43 0.76 -5.94 7.75
C CYS A 43 0.08 -6.79 8.84
N LEU A 44 0.83 -7.47 9.70
CA LEU A 44 0.31 -8.24 10.83
C LEU A 44 0.32 -7.46 12.15
N LEU A 45 0.82 -6.22 12.16
CA LEU A 45 0.72 -5.37 13.34
C LEU A 45 -0.75 -5.06 13.64
N PRO A 46 -1.17 -5.19 14.92
CA PRO A 46 -2.55 -4.93 15.31
C PRO A 46 -2.82 -3.43 15.43
N VAL A 47 -3.97 -3.01 14.97
CA VAL A 47 -4.63 -1.74 15.30
C VAL A 47 -5.84 -2.05 16.15
N ASN A 48 -5.80 -1.72 17.43
CA ASN A 48 -6.83 -2.14 18.40
C ASN A 48 -7.11 -3.65 18.33
N GLU A 49 -6.06 -4.46 18.57
CA GLU A 49 -6.09 -5.92 18.62
C GLU A 49 -6.36 -6.63 17.29
N ILE A 50 -6.64 -5.92 16.19
CA ILE A 50 -6.97 -6.50 14.90
C ILE A 50 -5.83 -6.21 13.91
N PRO A 51 -5.17 -7.23 13.33
CA PRO A 51 -4.14 -7.05 12.32
C PRO A 51 -4.60 -6.19 11.14
N ILE A 52 -3.71 -5.34 10.63
CA ILE A 52 -3.96 -4.54 9.42
C ILE A 52 -4.44 -5.44 8.27
N LEU A 53 -3.78 -6.58 8.07
CA LEU A 53 -4.10 -7.55 7.04
C LEU A 53 -5.50 -8.15 7.22
N GLU A 54 -5.93 -8.42 8.45
CA GLU A 54 -7.29 -8.91 8.74
C GLU A 54 -8.35 -7.91 8.33
N ARG A 55 -8.15 -6.62 8.64
CA ARG A 55 -9.04 -5.53 8.22
C ARG A 55 -9.12 -5.42 6.69
N LEU A 56 -7.99 -5.57 6.01
CA LEU A 56 -7.94 -5.57 4.55
C LEU A 56 -8.73 -6.74 3.95
N ILE A 57 -8.51 -7.97 4.43
CA ILE A 57 -9.23 -9.16 3.97
C ILE A 57 -10.73 -8.98 4.15
N HIS A 58 -11.16 -8.47 5.31
CA HIS A 58 -12.57 -8.18 5.57
C HIS A 58 -13.14 -7.15 4.56
N SER A 59 -12.38 -6.10 4.25
CA SER A 59 -12.80 -5.10 3.25
C SER A 59 -12.95 -5.72 1.86
N LEU A 60 -12.02 -6.57 1.44
CA LEU A 60 -12.10 -7.29 0.17
C LEU A 60 -13.28 -8.29 0.15
N GLN A 61 -13.53 -8.98 1.25
CA GLN A 61 -14.64 -9.93 1.40
C GLN A 61 -16.01 -9.24 1.24
N ILE A 62 -16.21 -8.08 1.88
CA ILE A 62 -17.45 -7.30 1.75
C ILE A 62 -17.73 -6.95 0.28
N HIS A 63 -16.70 -6.67 -0.49
CA HIS A 63 -16.79 -6.33 -1.90
C HIS A 63 -16.73 -7.53 -2.86
N ASN A 64 -16.85 -8.77 -2.32
CA ASN A 64 -16.91 -10.01 -3.08
C ASN A 64 -15.70 -10.27 -3.99
N PHE A 65 -14.50 -9.85 -3.57
CA PHE A 65 -13.27 -10.24 -4.25
C PHE A 65 -13.15 -11.76 -4.29
N LYS A 66 -12.55 -12.29 -5.37
CA LYS A 66 -12.44 -13.73 -5.61
C LYS A 66 -11.01 -14.24 -5.47
N ARG A 67 -10.04 -13.37 -5.68
CA ARG A 67 -8.62 -13.70 -5.69
C ARG A 67 -7.81 -12.61 -5.01
N LEU A 68 -6.82 -13.03 -4.20
CA LEU A 68 -5.81 -12.14 -3.66
C LEU A 68 -4.43 -12.68 -4.01
N VAL A 69 -3.64 -11.88 -4.70
CA VAL A 69 -2.22 -12.13 -4.96
C VAL A 69 -1.41 -11.32 -3.96
N VAL A 70 -0.53 -11.96 -3.19
CA VAL A 70 0.27 -11.30 -2.17
C VAL A 70 1.75 -11.38 -2.55
N VAL A 71 2.38 -10.22 -2.74
CA VAL A 71 3.84 -10.15 -2.88
C VAL A 71 4.44 -10.10 -1.49
N VAL A 72 5.13 -11.18 -1.09
CA VAL A 72 5.75 -11.34 0.22
C VAL A 72 7.27 -11.26 0.14
N GLY A 73 7.93 -10.86 1.23
CA GLY A 73 9.39 -10.76 1.31
C GLY A 73 9.86 -10.91 2.75
N HIS A 74 9.92 -9.82 3.51
CA HIS A 74 10.28 -9.87 4.92
C HIS A 74 9.26 -10.68 5.71
N GLN A 75 9.74 -11.67 6.47
CA GLN A 75 8.90 -12.56 7.28
C GLN A 75 7.72 -13.18 6.50
N ALA A 76 7.97 -13.59 5.24
CA ALA A 76 6.97 -14.13 4.32
C ALA A 76 6.14 -15.28 4.90
N ASP A 77 6.78 -16.12 5.75
CA ASP A 77 6.12 -17.30 6.31
C ASP A 77 5.02 -16.93 7.30
N HIS A 78 5.17 -15.87 8.09
CA HIS A 78 4.11 -15.37 8.96
C HIS A 78 2.86 -14.92 8.17
N VAL A 79 3.06 -14.28 7.01
CA VAL A 79 1.94 -13.88 6.14
C VAL A 79 1.25 -15.11 5.55
N ARG A 80 2.03 -16.12 5.11
CA ARG A 80 1.51 -17.38 4.57
C ARG A 80 0.75 -18.17 5.62
N GLU A 81 1.29 -18.27 6.82
CA GLU A 81 0.66 -18.94 7.95
C GLU A 81 -0.65 -18.25 8.33
N PHE A 82 -0.68 -16.93 8.34
CA PHE A 82 -1.87 -16.16 8.67
C PHE A 82 -3.01 -16.33 7.64
N LEU A 83 -2.71 -16.27 6.34
CA LEU A 83 -3.73 -16.28 5.28
C LEU A 83 -4.05 -17.68 4.75
N GLY A 84 -3.09 -18.63 4.78
CA GLY A 84 -3.25 -19.94 4.13
C GLY A 84 -3.40 -19.84 2.61
N THR A 85 -4.17 -20.73 2.03
CA THR A 85 -4.48 -20.74 0.59
C THR A 85 -5.86 -20.16 0.28
N ARG A 86 -6.68 -19.93 1.32
CA ARG A 86 -8.00 -19.28 1.24
C ARG A 86 -8.28 -18.42 2.46
N ALA A 87 -8.76 -17.22 2.24
CA ALA A 87 -9.16 -16.30 3.30
C ALA A 87 -10.33 -15.41 2.84
N GLY A 88 -11.33 -15.22 3.71
CA GLY A 88 -12.48 -14.37 3.40
C GLY A 88 -13.25 -14.78 2.14
N GLY A 89 -13.22 -16.07 1.77
CA GLY A 89 -13.86 -16.61 0.55
C GLY A 89 -13.04 -16.38 -0.73
N MET A 90 -11.82 -15.83 -0.64
CA MET A 90 -10.92 -15.61 -1.77
C MET A 90 -9.87 -16.72 -1.87
N ASP A 91 -9.46 -17.05 -3.09
CA ASP A 91 -8.28 -17.86 -3.34
C ASP A 91 -7.03 -16.98 -3.18
N ILE A 92 -6.04 -17.46 -2.39
CA ILE A 92 -4.81 -16.73 -2.08
C ILE A 92 -3.64 -17.32 -2.86
N SER A 93 -2.87 -16.48 -3.53
CA SER A 93 -1.63 -16.86 -4.18
C SER A 93 -0.49 -15.93 -3.79
N TYR A 94 0.75 -16.46 -3.77
CA TYR A 94 1.92 -15.73 -3.27
C TYR A 94 2.98 -15.58 -4.33
N ILE A 95 3.60 -14.40 -4.36
CA ILE A 95 4.81 -14.11 -5.12
C ILE A 95 5.90 -13.76 -4.12
N THR A 96 7.03 -14.47 -4.14
CA THR A 96 8.13 -14.19 -3.23
C THR A 96 9.10 -13.19 -3.85
N SER A 97 9.28 -12.03 -3.22
CA SER A 97 10.32 -11.08 -3.55
C SER A 97 11.61 -11.45 -2.81
N HIS A 98 12.52 -12.19 -3.45
CA HIS A 98 13.78 -12.58 -2.83
C HIS A 98 14.75 -11.41 -2.63
N LEU A 99 14.57 -10.33 -3.40
CA LEU A 99 15.42 -9.13 -3.36
C LEU A 99 14.81 -8.00 -2.51
N TYR A 100 13.84 -8.29 -1.63
CA TYR A 100 13.13 -7.27 -0.84
C TYR A 100 14.05 -6.36 0.00
N LYS A 101 15.27 -6.82 0.35
CA LYS A 101 16.24 -6.01 1.12
C LYS A 101 16.93 -4.93 0.29
N THR A 102 17.01 -5.11 -1.01
CA THR A 102 17.79 -4.28 -1.94
C THR A 102 16.95 -3.64 -3.03
N THR A 103 15.62 -3.86 -2.99
CA THR A 103 14.67 -3.31 -3.96
C THR A 103 13.52 -2.62 -3.25
N ASN A 104 12.72 -1.83 -3.99
CA ASN A 104 11.54 -1.17 -3.44
C ASN A 104 10.24 -1.70 -4.10
N ASN A 105 9.10 -1.05 -3.85
CA ASN A 105 7.77 -1.49 -4.28
C ASN A 105 7.60 -1.57 -5.82
N ILE A 106 8.39 -0.83 -6.62
CA ILE A 106 8.44 -0.99 -8.07
C ILE A 106 8.80 -2.43 -8.48
N TYR A 107 9.76 -3.05 -7.78
CA TYR A 107 10.16 -4.43 -8.04
C TYR A 107 9.08 -5.42 -7.63
N SER A 108 8.42 -5.17 -6.51
CA SER A 108 7.30 -5.99 -6.05
C SER A 108 6.12 -5.96 -7.03
N LEU A 109 5.78 -4.79 -7.56
CA LEU A 109 4.74 -4.67 -8.59
C LEU A 109 5.16 -5.37 -9.88
N TRP A 110 6.42 -5.20 -10.32
CA TRP A 110 6.95 -5.87 -11.51
C TRP A 110 6.90 -7.41 -11.42
N LEU A 111 7.10 -8.00 -10.24
CA LEU A 111 7.01 -9.45 -10.03
C LEU A 111 5.61 -9.99 -10.36
N ALA A 112 4.56 -9.20 -10.17
CA ALA A 112 3.18 -9.60 -10.45
C ALA A 112 2.86 -9.75 -11.96
N ARG A 113 3.73 -9.28 -12.86
CA ARG A 113 3.51 -9.20 -14.31
C ARG A 113 3.18 -10.53 -15.00
N HIS A 114 3.57 -11.66 -14.41
CA HIS A 114 3.33 -13.00 -14.96
C HIS A 114 2.18 -13.73 -14.28
N VAL A 115 1.58 -13.12 -13.25
CA VAL A 115 0.56 -13.77 -12.41
C VAL A 115 -0.80 -13.12 -12.58
N ILE A 116 -0.83 -11.82 -12.90
CA ILE A 116 -2.06 -11.04 -13.06
C ILE A 116 -2.25 -10.70 -14.55
N GLU A 117 -3.39 -11.12 -15.08
CA GLU A 117 -3.81 -10.85 -16.47
C GLU A 117 -5.19 -10.17 -16.55
N GLU A 118 -5.94 -10.19 -15.44
CA GLU A 118 -7.26 -9.60 -15.29
C GLU A 118 -7.21 -8.19 -14.67
N PRO A 119 -8.32 -7.42 -14.70
CA PRO A 119 -8.41 -6.17 -13.94
C PRO A 119 -8.24 -6.42 -12.45
N PHE A 120 -7.47 -5.57 -11.77
CA PHE A 120 -7.15 -5.78 -10.35
C PHE A 120 -7.07 -4.48 -9.55
N LEU A 121 -7.15 -4.63 -8.24
CA LEU A 121 -6.94 -3.59 -7.26
C LEU A 121 -5.54 -3.75 -6.65
N LEU A 122 -4.65 -2.80 -6.90
CA LEU A 122 -3.35 -2.70 -6.24
C LEU A 122 -3.53 -2.01 -4.90
N ILE A 123 -3.02 -2.61 -3.82
CA ILE A 123 -3.10 -2.08 -2.46
C ILE A 123 -1.75 -2.26 -1.75
N GLU A 124 -1.31 -1.27 -1.00
CA GLU A 124 -0.19 -1.40 -0.07
C GLU A 124 -0.65 -1.96 1.29
N SER A 125 0.27 -2.66 1.97
CA SER A 125 -0.05 -3.50 3.13
C SER A 125 -0.07 -2.77 4.48
N ASP A 126 0.00 -1.45 4.47
CA ASP A 126 0.12 -0.57 5.62
C ASP A 126 -1.10 0.34 5.82
N LEU A 127 -2.18 0.04 5.14
CA LEU A 127 -3.37 0.86 5.13
C LEU A 127 -4.46 0.29 6.02
N VAL A 128 -5.06 1.15 6.82
CA VAL A 128 -6.33 0.90 7.50
C VAL A 128 -7.35 1.86 6.92
N PHE A 129 -8.51 1.35 6.51
CA PHE A 129 -9.57 2.16 5.91
C PHE A 129 -10.95 1.55 6.15
N ASP A 130 -11.97 2.39 6.07
CA ASP A 130 -13.37 1.93 6.12
C ASP A 130 -13.69 1.15 4.82
N PRO A 131 -14.21 -0.08 4.93
CA PRO A 131 -14.53 -0.92 3.78
C PRO A 131 -15.37 -0.23 2.70
N ALA A 132 -16.32 0.61 3.08
CA ALA A 132 -17.21 1.29 2.13
C ALA A 132 -16.46 2.19 1.13
N MET A 133 -15.22 2.60 1.44
CA MET A 133 -14.39 3.43 0.55
C MET A 133 -13.93 2.69 -0.70
N LEU A 134 -13.91 1.35 -0.69
CA LEU A 134 -13.57 0.56 -1.87
C LEU A 134 -14.70 0.53 -2.93
N THR A 135 -15.91 0.92 -2.59
CA THR A 135 -17.08 0.82 -3.51
C THR A 135 -16.81 1.44 -4.86
N ASP A 136 -16.23 2.63 -4.87
CA ASP A 136 -15.90 3.33 -6.10
C ASP A 136 -14.61 2.86 -6.76
N MET A 137 -13.77 2.10 -6.07
CA MET A 137 -12.54 1.51 -6.59
C MET A 137 -12.78 0.23 -7.40
N LEU A 138 -13.98 -0.33 -7.39
CA LEU A 138 -14.31 -1.56 -8.12
C LEU A 138 -14.38 -1.40 -9.64
N ARG A 139 -14.34 -0.17 -10.14
CA ARG A 139 -14.19 0.13 -11.57
C ARG A 139 -12.71 0.34 -11.86
N PRO A 140 -12.19 -0.19 -12.97
CA PRO A 140 -10.78 -0.04 -13.30
C PRO A 140 -10.38 1.41 -13.64
N ASP A 141 -9.07 1.64 -13.70
CA ASP A 141 -8.40 2.89 -14.00
C ASP A 141 -8.76 4.04 -13.03
N ARG A 142 -8.75 3.71 -11.73
CA ARG A 142 -9.02 4.63 -10.64
C ARG A 142 -7.86 4.68 -9.64
N ILE A 143 -7.73 5.82 -8.99
CA ILE A 143 -6.78 6.06 -7.91
C ILE A 143 -7.51 6.63 -6.70
N ALA A 144 -7.27 6.05 -5.53
CA ALA A 144 -7.72 6.63 -4.28
C ALA A 144 -6.82 7.82 -3.91
N VAL A 145 -7.44 8.97 -3.66
CA VAL A 145 -6.76 10.20 -3.25
C VAL A 145 -7.47 10.82 -2.05
N ALA A 146 -6.74 11.56 -1.23
CA ALA A 146 -7.28 12.26 -0.08
C ALA A 146 -6.81 13.72 -0.06
N ARG A 147 -7.53 14.60 0.63
CA ARG A 147 -7.10 15.98 0.82
C ARG A 147 -5.80 15.99 1.60
N LEU A 148 -4.77 16.61 1.02
CA LEU A 148 -3.45 16.70 1.65
C LEU A 148 -3.55 17.42 3.01
N GLN A 149 -2.93 16.85 4.02
CA GLN A 149 -2.82 17.42 5.36
C GLN A 149 -1.34 17.70 5.68
N PRO A 150 -1.03 18.66 6.57
CA PRO A 150 0.35 19.10 6.85
C PRO A 150 1.29 17.99 7.35
N TRP A 151 0.73 16.93 7.96
CA TRP A 151 1.51 15.80 8.50
C TRP A 151 1.70 14.66 7.51
N MET A 152 0.98 14.67 6.37
CA MET A 152 1.07 13.63 5.35
C MET A 152 2.35 13.80 4.53
N ASN A 153 2.97 12.68 4.21
CA ASN A 153 4.15 12.60 3.35
C ASN A 153 3.90 11.61 2.20
N GLY A 154 4.90 11.44 1.32
CA GLY A 154 4.83 10.53 0.18
C GLY A 154 4.32 11.18 -1.09
N THR A 155 3.81 10.38 -2.01
CA THR A 155 3.38 10.84 -3.34
C THR A 155 2.10 11.65 -3.28
N THR A 156 2.07 12.77 -4.01
CA THR A 156 0.89 13.61 -4.20
C THR A 156 0.55 13.74 -5.67
N VAL A 157 -0.68 14.16 -5.96
CA VAL A 157 -1.19 14.36 -7.32
C VAL A 157 -1.96 15.66 -7.46
N THR A 158 -2.02 16.22 -8.68
CA THR A 158 -2.98 17.25 -9.06
C THR A 158 -4.10 16.65 -9.90
N ILE A 159 -5.25 17.33 -9.88
CA ILE A 159 -6.46 16.89 -10.61
C ILE A 159 -6.85 18.03 -11.56
N ASN A 160 -7.02 17.70 -12.85
CA ASN A 160 -7.43 18.65 -13.87
C ASN A 160 -8.94 18.97 -13.85
N SER A 161 -9.37 19.91 -14.68
CA SER A 161 -10.77 20.33 -14.80
C SER A 161 -11.72 19.21 -15.29
N ARG A 162 -11.18 18.16 -15.93
CA ARG A 162 -11.92 16.98 -16.38
C ARG A 162 -12.08 15.91 -15.30
N ARG A 163 -11.57 16.17 -14.08
CA ARG A 163 -11.50 15.22 -12.98
C ARG A 163 -10.65 13.98 -13.29
N GLU A 164 -9.51 14.20 -13.92
CA GLU A 164 -8.49 13.17 -14.17
C GLU A 164 -7.21 13.59 -13.46
N ILE A 165 -6.35 12.64 -13.14
CA ILE A 165 -5.01 12.95 -12.60
C ILE A 165 -4.20 13.65 -13.67
N GLU A 166 -3.70 14.84 -13.34
CA GLU A 166 -2.90 15.67 -14.23
C GLU A 166 -1.41 15.40 -14.09
N ALA A 167 -0.93 15.26 -12.84
CA ALA A 167 0.47 15.00 -12.56
C ALA A 167 0.64 14.28 -11.21
N PHE A 168 1.74 13.52 -11.09
CA PHE A 168 2.24 12.94 -9.84
C PHE A 168 3.49 13.70 -9.39
N TYR A 169 3.63 13.87 -8.08
CA TYR A 169 4.78 14.48 -7.43
C TYR A 169 5.34 13.49 -6.41
N CYS A 170 6.41 12.78 -6.80
CA CYS A 170 7.09 11.80 -5.99
C CYS A 170 8.26 12.46 -5.24
N GLY A 171 8.24 12.44 -3.90
CA GLY A 171 9.29 13.01 -3.06
C GLY A 171 8.89 14.31 -2.34
N ALA A 172 9.87 14.96 -1.69
CA ALA A 172 9.63 16.17 -0.91
C ALA A 172 9.39 17.38 -1.81
N HIS A 173 8.16 17.67 -2.10
CA HIS A 173 7.75 18.88 -2.80
C HIS A 173 7.10 19.88 -1.82
N LYS A 174 7.14 21.16 -2.17
CA LYS A 174 6.35 22.18 -1.45
C LYS A 174 4.87 21.83 -1.59
N HIS A 175 4.19 21.71 -0.47
CA HIS A 175 2.74 21.48 -0.45
C HIS A 175 2.04 22.65 -1.14
N ASP A 176 1.33 22.34 -2.22
CA ASP A 176 0.38 23.26 -2.86
C ASP A 176 -1.03 22.85 -2.42
N TYR A 177 -1.89 23.85 -2.16
CA TYR A 177 -3.29 23.66 -1.75
C TYR A 177 -4.13 22.88 -2.76
N ASN A 178 -3.65 22.75 -4.00
CA ASN A 178 -4.30 21.99 -5.07
C ASN A 178 -3.85 20.52 -5.16
N GLN A 179 -2.98 20.07 -4.25
CA GLN A 179 -2.48 18.71 -4.24
C GLN A 179 -3.33 17.80 -3.35
N TYR A 180 -3.43 16.54 -3.78
CA TYR A 180 -4.05 15.46 -3.04
C TYR A 180 -2.99 14.39 -2.72
N LYS A 181 -3.03 13.81 -1.53
CA LYS A 181 -2.21 12.64 -1.16
C LYS A 181 -2.75 11.40 -1.88
N THR A 182 -1.87 10.58 -2.46
CA THR A 182 -2.25 9.22 -2.90
C THR A 182 -2.48 8.32 -1.69
N VAL A 183 -3.56 7.54 -1.72
CA VAL A 183 -3.87 6.56 -0.63
C VAL A 183 -3.20 5.21 -0.89
N ASN A 184 -2.42 5.10 -1.97
CA ASN A 184 -1.72 3.88 -2.39
C ASN A 184 -2.69 2.70 -2.66
N ILE A 185 -3.88 3.04 -3.17
CA ILE A 185 -4.87 2.10 -3.71
C ILE A 185 -5.18 2.53 -5.15
N TYR A 186 -4.97 1.60 -6.09
CA TYR A 186 -5.18 1.82 -7.52
C TYR A 186 -5.96 0.66 -8.12
N SER A 187 -6.94 0.92 -8.95
CA SER A 187 -7.53 -0.12 -9.79
C SER A 187 -7.04 0.02 -11.23
N LEU A 188 -6.66 -1.08 -11.85
CA LEU A 188 -6.14 -1.10 -13.20
C LEU A 188 -6.97 -2.02 -14.07
N SER A 189 -7.29 -1.57 -15.30
CA SER A 189 -7.85 -2.43 -16.35
C SER A 189 -6.78 -3.36 -16.91
N THR A 190 -7.21 -4.41 -17.58
CA THR A 190 -6.30 -5.30 -18.32
C THR A 190 -5.42 -4.53 -19.31
N ILE A 191 -6.00 -3.56 -20.02
CA ILE A 191 -5.28 -2.75 -21.02
C ILE A 191 -4.25 -1.87 -20.33
N THR A 192 -4.65 -1.16 -19.28
CA THR A 192 -3.74 -0.30 -18.48
C THR A 192 -2.61 -1.13 -17.91
N TRP A 193 -2.90 -2.30 -17.36
CA TRP A 193 -1.88 -3.19 -16.81
C TRP A 193 -0.87 -3.66 -17.85
N GLN A 194 -1.30 -3.96 -19.07
CA GLN A 194 -0.39 -4.32 -20.17
C GLN A 194 0.65 -3.22 -20.43
N ILE A 195 0.22 -1.98 -20.52
CA ILE A 195 1.12 -0.84 -20.78
C ILE A 195 2.05 -0.59 -19.57
N VAL A 196 1.51 -0.67 -18.36
CA VAL A 196 2.28 -0.52 -17.11
C VAL A 196 3.35 -1.61 -17.01
N ARG A 197 3.03 -2.88 -17.32
CA ARG A 197 4.01 -3.99 -17.30
C ARG A 197 5.19 -3.73 -18.22
N GLU A 198 4.94 -3.21 -19.41
CA GLU A 198 6.00 -2.89 -20.39
C GLU A 198 6.90 -1.77 -19.86
N ARG A 199 6.33 -0.71 -19.28
CA ARG A 199 7.09 0.38 -18.70
C ARG A 199 7.89 -0.08 -17.46
N LEU A 200 7.30 -0.90 -16.58
CA LEU A 200 8.01 -1.52 -15.45
C LEU A 200 9.18 -2.37 -15.95
N GLN A 201 8.97 -3.21 -16.99
CA GLN A 201 10.03 -4.03 -17.57
C GLN A 201 11.20 -3.16 -18.09
N GLN A 202 10.92 -2.04 -18.72
CA GLN A 202 11.96 -1.09 -19.20
C GLN A 202 12.75 -0.51 -18.03
N GLN A 203 12.11 -0.14 -16.92
CA GLN A 203 12.80 0.40 -15.73
C GLN A 203 13.67 -0.65 -15.05
N ILE A 204 13.13 -1.86 -14.84
CA ILE A 204 13.85 -2.96 -14.21
C ILE A 204 15.05 -3.40 -15.08
N SER A 205 14.91 -3.41 -16.41
CA SER A 205 16.04 -3.72 -17.33
C SER A 205 17.18 -2.70 -17.28
N LYS A 206 16.92 -1.50 -16.75
CA LYS A 206 17.91 -0.46 -16.48
C LYS A 206 18.42 -0.49 -15.03
N GLU A 207 18.15 -1.58 -14.31
CA GLU A 207 18.51 -1.76 -12.90
C GLU A 207 17.87 -0.73 -11.94
N MET A 208 16.80 -0.04 -12.37
CA MET A 208 16.07 0.92 -11.54
C MET A 208 15.08 0.19 -10.60
N VAL A 209 15.61 -0.59 -9.69
CA VAL A 209 14.85 -1.49 -8.81
C VAL A 209 14.51 -0.88 -7.44
N ASN A 210 15.14 0.25 -7.07
CA ASN A 210 14.98 0.92 -5.76
C ASN A 210 13.98 2.09 -5.79
N GLY A 211 13.33 2.33 -6.93
CA GLY A 211 12.30 3.35 -7.07
C GLY A 211 10.95 2.90 -6.55
N TYR A 212 10.02 3.85 -6.54
CA TYR A 212 8.61 3.60 -6.28
C TYR A 212 7.87 3.40 -7.61
N TYR A 213 6.85 2.53 -7.66
CA TYR A 213 6.05 2.32 -8.87
C TYR A 213 5.29 3.59 -9.29
N GLU A 214 5.04 4.50 -8.36
CA GLU A 214 4.41 5.80 -8.65
C GLU A 214 5.25 6.67 -9.58
N THR A 215 6.57 6.49 -9.60
CA THR A 215 7.43 7.19 -10.58
C THR A 215 7.14 6.71 -12.00
N VAL A 216 6.82 5.43 -12.17
CA VAL A 216 6.38 4.88 -13.46
C VAL A 216 5.01 5.46 -13.85
N PHE A 217 4.08 5.56 -12.91
CA PHE A 217 2.78 6.19 -13.17
C PHE A 217 2.93 7.67 -13.50
N ALA A 218 3.81 8.39 -12.80
CA ALA A 218 4.14 9.79 -13.07
C ALA A 218 4.61 10.01 -14.51
N ASP A 219 5.60 9.24 -14.95
CA ASP A 219 6.13 9.29 -16.31
C ASP A 219 5.03 9.01 -17.34
N MET A 220 4.22 7.96 -17.10
CA MET A 220 3.18 7.54 -18.04
C MET A 220 2.01 8.53 -18.12
N VAL A 221 1.66 9.19 -17.02
CA VAL A 221 0.65 10.28 -17.03
C VAL A 221 1.19 11.49 -17.78
N SER A 222 2.46 11.87 -17.53
CA SER A 222 3.13 12.95 -18.25
C SER A 222 3.22 12.69 -19.75
N ASP A 223 3.47 11.44 -20.16
CA ASP A 223 3.50 11.01 -21.56
C ASP A 223 2.10 10.89 -22.20
N GLY A 224 1.02 11.04 -21.42
CA GLY A 224 -0.35 10.85 -21.89
C GLY A 224 -0.73 9.38 -22.16
N CYS A 225 0.09 8.43 -21.71
CA CYS A 225 -0.15 6.98 -21.91
C CYS A 225 -1.00 6.37 -20.80
N LEU A 226 -1.16 7.04 -19.67
CA LEU A 226 -1.92 6.60 -18.50
C LEU A 226 -2.86 7.70 -18.03
N SER A 227 -4.10 7.33 -17.72
CA SER A 227 -5.07 8.24 -17.11
C SER A 227 -5.79 7.51 -15.98
N PHE A 228 -5.89 8.17 -14.84
CA PHE A 228 -6.67 7.70 -13.69
C PHE A 228 -7.80 8.67 -13.37
N THR A 229 -8.96 8.10 -13.02
CA THR A 229 -10.05 8.85 -12.39
C THR A 229 -9.85 8.85 -10.87
N PRO A 230 -9.72 10.01 -10.22
CA PRO A 230 -9.57 10.07 -8.78
C PRO A 230 -10.85 9.69 -8.05
N VAL A 231 -10.69 8.94 -6.95
CA VAL A 231 -11.74 8.64 -5.96
C VAL A 231 -11.32 9.29 -4.64
N LEU A 232 -12.12 10.24 -4.16
CA LEU A 232 -11.79 10.99 -2.96
C LEU A 232 -12.12 10.17 -1.71
N PHE A 233 -11.10 9.87 -0.92
CA PHE A 233 -11.21 9.24 0.39
C PHE A 233 -11.33 10.32 1.48
N ASP A 234 -12.25 10.10 2.42
CA ASP A 234 -12.40 10.95 3.60
C ASP A 234 -11.24 10.72 4.58
N ASN A 235 -10.54 11.78 4.95
CA ASN A 235 -9.37 11.73 5.83
C ASN A 235 -9.65 11.11 7.21
N ASN A 236 -10.91 11.09 7.65
CA ASN A 236 -11.31 10.49 8.92
C ASN A 236 -11.61 8.98 8.82
N ARG A 237 -11.45 8.38 7.64
CA ARG A 237 -11.85 7.00 7.35
C ARG A 237 -10.74 6.14 6.76
N TRP A 238 -9.50 6.64 6.75
CA TRP A 238 -8.32 5.89 6.34
C TRP A 238 -7.06 6.41 7.02
N TYR A 239 -6.04 5.56 7.15
CA TYR A 239 -4.74 5.93 7.69
C TYR A 239 -3.63 5.05 7.09
N GLU A 240 -2.46 5.64 6.82
CA GLU A 240 -1.24 4.96 6.42
C GLU A 240 -0.33 4.83 7.65
N ILE A 241 0.07 3.61 7.98
CA ILE A 241 0.82 3.32 9.21
C ILE A 241 2.28 3.09 8.87
N ASP A 242 3.12 4.09 9.04
CA ASP A 242 4.53 4.05 8.72
C ASP A 242 5.44 4.08 9.95
N THR A 243 4.96 4.69 11.01
CA THR A 243 5.70 4.91 12.26
C THR A 243 4.88 4.46 13.47
N ILE A 244 5.53 4.40 14.64
CA ILE A 244 4.83 4.13 15.90
C ILE A 244 3.80 5.22 16.21
N ALA A 245 4.07 6.46 15.82
CA ALA A 245 3.11 7.56 15.97
C ALA A 245 1.86 7.35 15.12
N ASP A 246 2.03 6.88 13.87
CA ASP A 246 0.92 6.56 12.96
C ASP A 246 0.08 5.41 13.49
N LEU A 247 0.72 4.37 14.05
CA LEU A 247 0.01 3.25 14.67
C LEU A 247 -0.90 3.74 15.80
N ARG A 248 -0.38 4.59 16.70
CA ARG A 248 -1.18 5.19 17.78
C ARG A 248 -2.31 6.08 17.27
N ALA A 249 -2.06 6.87 16.24
CA ALA A 249 -3.09 7.70 15.62
C ALA A 249 -4.21 6.85 15.00
N ALA A 250 -3.84 5.76 14.31
CA ALA A 250 -4.80 4.81 13.77
C ALA A 250 -5.61 4.13 14.87
N GLU A 251 -5.00 3.73 16.00
CA GLU A 251 -5.70 3.17 17.16
C GLU A 251 -6.73 4.13 17.76
N GLN A 252 -6.44 5.43 17.80
CA GLN A 252 -7.38 6.45 18.24
C GLN A 252 -8.53 6.65 17.26
N MET A 253 -8.25 6.59 15.96
CA MET A 253 -9.26 6.76 14.90
C MET A 253 -10.21 5.56 14.83
N TRP A 254 -9.69 4.34 14.94
CA TRP A 254 -10.48 3.09 14.92
C TRP A 254 -10.70 2.55 16.33
N GLY A 255 -11.50 3.21 17.17
CA GLY A 255 -11.83 2.71 18.51
C GLY A 255 -12.29 1.24 18.52
N LEU A 256 -12.30 0.61 19.71
CA LEU A 256 -12.62 -0.81 19.93
C LEU A 256 -13.98 -1.28 19.34
N HIS A 257 -14.87 -0.35 19.01
CA HIS A 257 -16.21 -0.63 18.48
C HIS A 257 -16.26 -1.01 16.99
N HIS A 258 -15.13 -0.88 16.25
CA HIS A 258 -15.03 -1.20 14.83
C HIS A 258 -14.37 -2.58 14.61
N ARG A 259 -14.77 -3.58 15.38
CA ARG A 259 -14.24 -4.94 15.20
C ARG A 259 -14.96 -5.63 14.02
N PRO A 260 -14.27 -5.95 12.92
CA PRO A 260 -14.84 -6.77 11.86
C PRO A 260 -15.17 -8.18 12.40
N PRO A 261 -16.12 -8.90 11.82
CA PRO A 261 -16.31 -10.30 12.13
C PRO A 261 -15.03 -11.08 11.80
N ALA A 262 -14.72 -12.10 12.59
CA ALA A 262 -13.53 -12.93 12.38
C ALA A 262 -13.50 -13.51 10.96
N ILE A 263 -12.33 -13.44 10.32
CA ILE A 263 -12.12 -13.98 8.98
C ILE A 263 -11.94 -15.51 9.11
N LEU A 264 -12.69 -16.26 8.32
CA LEU A 264 -12.47 -17.69 8.19
C LEU A 264 -11.29 -17.91 7.22
N THR A 265 -10.19 -18.41 7.73
CA THR A 265 -9.07 -18.95 6.94
C THR A 265 -9.12 -20.47 6.99
N ASP A 266 -8.49 -21.15 6.02
CA ASP A 266 -8.44 -22.63 6.01
C ASP A 266 -7.78 -23.19 7.28
N HIS A 267 -6.83 -22.49 7.87
CA HIS A 267 -6.22 -22.86 9.14
C HIS A 267 -7.18 -22.76 10.32
N MET A 268 -8.06 -21.74 10.34
CA MET A 268 -9.07 -21.60 11.41
C MET A 268 -10.19 -22.64 11.32
N VAL A 269 -10.51 -23.13 10.13
CA VAL A 269 -11.48 -24.23 9.95
C VAL A 269 -10.94 -25.54 10.52
N SER A 270 -9.62 -25.76 10.49
CA SER A 270 -8.98 -26.93 11.13
C SER A 270 -8.73 -26.75 12.63
N GLU A 271 -8.68 -25.51 13.14
CA GLU A 271 -8.33 -25.16 14.52
C GLU A 271 -9.52 -24.66 15.37
N VAL A 272 -10.78 -24.82 14.96
CA VAL A 272 -11.97 -24.57 15.84
C VAL A 272 -11.89 -25.41 17.14
N LYS A 273 -10.84 -26.22 17.32
CA LYS A 273 -10.41 -26.84 18.56
C LYS A 273 -9.16 -26.16 19.15
N GLY A 274 -9.24 -24.88 19.43
CA GLY A 274 -8.52 -24.23 20.53
C GLY A 274 -7.05 -23.93 20.38
N GLN A 275 -6.62 -23.04 19.49
CA GLN A 275 -5.47 -22.17 19.75
C GLN A 275 -5.57 -20.91 18.86
N GLY A 276 -5.63 -19.72 19.48
CA GLY A 276 -5.69 -18.47 18.76
C GLY A 276 -4.30 -18.00 18.28
N TYR A 277 -4.21 -16.84 17.66
CA TYR A 277 -3.06 -16.14 17.05
C TYR A 277 -1.67 -16.51 17.54
N PRO A 278 -0.62 -16.49 16.68
CA PRO A 278 0.75 -16.70 17.14
C PRO A 278 1.08 -15.82 18.33
N PRO A 279 1.89 -16.28 19.29
CA PRO A 279 2.18 -15.56 20.56
C PRO A 279 2.69 -14.14 20.39
N ALA A 280 3.34 -13.84 19.27
CA ALA A 280 3.87 -12.52 18.92
C ALA A 280 2.78 -11.43 18.78
N CYS A 281 1.53 -11.81 18.46
CA CYS A 281 0.44 -10.85 18.26
C CYS A 281 -0.44 -10.65 19.53
N ARG A 282 -0.16 -11.36 20.64
CA ARG A 282 -1.05 -11.38 21.83
C ARG A 282 -0.65 -10.47 22.97
N HIS A 283 0.48 -9.75 22.92
CA HIS A 283 0.97 -9.07 24.11
C HIS A 283 0.71 -7.56 24.16
N PRO A 284 -0.29 -7.12 24.99
CA PRO A 284 -0.34 -5.73 25.49
C PRO A 284 0.90 -5.34 26.32
N GLU A 285 1.60 -6.35 26.92
CA GLU A 285 2.79 -6.12 27.75
C GLU A 285 4.03 -5.67 26.96
N ALA A 286 4.12 -5.93 25.65
CA ALA A 286 5.23 -5.43 24.84
C ALA A 286 5.22 -3.90 24.77
N ILE A 287 4.05 -3.28 24.71
CA ILE A 287 3.89 -1.82 24.68
C ILE A 287 4.27 -1.23 26.04
N SER A 288 3.87 -1.85 27.15
CA SER A 288 4.17 -1.38 28.50
C SER A 288 5.65 -1.53 28.90
N ARG A 289 6.39 -2.45 28.30
CA ARG A 289 7.83 -2.62 28.53
C ARG A 289 8.67 -1.57 27.80
N ILE A 290 8.24 -1.11 26.64
CA ILE A 290 8.94 -0.06 25.88
C ILE A 290 8.78 1.31 26.57
N GLU A 291 7.65 1.58 27.19
CA GLU A 291 7.42 2.82 27.94
C GLU A 291 8.26 2.94 29.21
N ARG A 292 8.74 1.82 29.77
CA ARG A 292 9.57 1.78 31.01
C ARG A 292 11.06 1.72 30.74
N ALA A 293 11.52 1.65 29.49
CA ALA A 293 12.95 1.71 29.18
C ALA A 293 13.47 3.14 29.37
N PRO A 294 14.52 3.36 30.19
CA PRO A 294 15.07 4.70 30.40
C PRO A 294 15.64 5.21 29.08
N ARG A 295 15.22 6.41 28.66
CA ARG A 295 15.79 7.11 27.50
C ARG A 295 17.29 7.27 27.76
N ARG A 296 18.13 6.55 27.03
CA ARG A 296 19.55 6.85 26.94
C ARG A 296 19.68 8.21 26.24
N ILE A 297 19.98 9.23 27.02
CA ILE A 297 20.40 10.53 26.50
C ILE A 297 21.84 10.30 26.01
N GLU A 298 22.03 10.16 24.71
CA GLU A 298 23.36 10.28 24.12
C GLU A 298 23.81 11.72 24.24
N SER A 299 24.69 11.96 25.22
CA SER A 299 25.39 13.24 25.34
C SER A 299 26.39 13.37 24.19
N ALA A 300 26.14 14.34 23.32
CA ALA A 300 27.10 14.73 22.29
C ALA A 300 28.47 15.10 22.88
N PRO A 301 29.60 14.73 22.27
CA PRO A 301 30.91 15.09 22.76
C PRO A 301 31.10 16.61 22.65
N ARG A 302 31.45 17.23 23.77
CA ARG A 302 31.89 18.62 23.84
C ARG A 302 33.20 18.79 23.10
N SER A 303 33.21 19.55 22.01
CA SER A 303 34.41 20.01 21.32
C SER A 303 35.16 20.98 22.25
N HIS A 304 36.37 20.60 22.67
CA HIS A 304 37.35 21.50 23.29
C HIS A 304 37.86 22.48 22.23
N LEU A 305 37.41 23.72 22.29
CA LEU A 305 38.09 24.85 21.64
C LEU A 305 39.30 25.24 22.53
N GLY A 306 40.50 24.84 22.04
CA GLY A 306 41.78 25.33 22.54
C GLY A 306 41.91 26.83 22.25
N ARG A 307 42.08 27.62 23.31
CA ARG A 307 42.62 28.98 23.23
C ARG A 307 44.12 28.88 22.93
N GLU A 308 44.58 29.34 21.81
CA GLU A 308 45.98 29.74 21.64
C GLU A 308 46.09 31.27 21.56
N GLY A 309 47.10 31.73 22.30
CA GLY A 309 47.31 33.12 22.66
C GLY A 309 47.94 33.96 21.55
N VAL A 310 47.67 35.25 21.70
CA VAL A 310 48.30 36.37 21.01
C VAL A 310 49.78 36.44 21.40
N GLY A 311 50.69 36.51 20.38
CA GLY A 311 52.08 36.89 20.50
C GLY A 311 52.41 37.84 19.37
N ALA A 312 52.72 39.07 19.76
CA ALA A 312 53.15 40.18 18.90
C ALA A 312 54.49 39.92 18.22
N GLN A 313 54.63 40.24 16.97
CA GLN A 313 55.58 41.20 16.40
C GLN A 313 55.20 41.47 14.92
#